data_8da6383e675e7c76519487ec1dbde336
#
_entry.id   8da6383e675e7c76519487ec1dbde336
#
_cell.length_a   1.000
_cell.length_b   1.000
_cell.length_c   1.000
_cell.angle_alpha   90.00
_cell.angle_beta   90.00
_cell.angle_gamma   90.00
#
_symmetry.space_group_name_H-M   'P 1'
#
loop_
_entity.id
_entity.type
_entity.pdbx_description
1 polymer ?
#
loop_
_entity_poly.entity_id
_entity_poly.type
_entity_poly.pdbx_seq_one_letter_code
_entity_poly.pdbx_strand_id
1 'polypeptide(L)'
;LREYDKLAAGDFTVELENGQWSYSRLEREPDLDDGQYAEIEDALVREKNRVLGSKFRELVQVRRRTAELKGYDNYARYSFEAVYGRDYTLQDAEGLCSDVKTRIVPLNNDIWYMDVAQESYDSLDLMEESSAQDILAGVGRAVGSVNPELGEIFRYMQDNELYDIQSGEDGQDRMDNNYTVGLPSYGDAFIFINRNHTFTDYQSLIHEFGHFSSYYYNSVPELFQGYSVDVCEVQSQGLEMLVNQYAGDMFGEGAEAFEFETVTDMLYVIIMSCMLQEFEEAVYMDPDMSLEDMNRTFKEIQDSYHGWYFDVYDEGVCYDWVDVSHLFYSPLYYMGYGTSALSALDLWTMSRRDWDGAVDTYMGLLNEGLDAPYRDTMYRCGLRDVFDSSELEALAGDVRRIQGLDQDGEGAEDPSQENPSQDIPSQEDPDQAGTNSEGSSGSGLRAAGFLVLAGICVILVFQVMILCTGFVIIWLLVRKKREE
;
A
#
# COMPACT_ATOMS: atom_id res chain seq x y z
N LEU A 1 -5.04 -16.96 -13.74
CA LEU A 1 -4.03 -16.63 -12.75
C LEU A 1 -2.70 -17.35 -12.99
N ARG A 2 -2.60 -18.67 -12.96
CA ARG A 2 -1.33 -19.40 -13.19
C ARG A 2 -0.55 -19.00 -14.46
N GLU A 3 -1.23 -18.51 -15.47
CA GLU A 3 -0.60 -17.98 -16.68
C GLU A 3 -0.08 -16.56 -16.44
N TYR A 4 -0.83 -15.75 -15.70
CA TYR A 4 -0.36 -14.46 -15.22
C TYR A 4 0.92 -14.60 -14.39
N ASP A 5 0.96 -15.52 -13.42
CA ASP A 5 2.15 -15.76 -12.58
C ASP A 5 3.41 -16.02 -13.41
N LYS A 6 3.27 -16.84 -14.45
CA LYS A 6 4.40 -17.17 -15.35
C LYS A 6 4.84 -15.99 -16.20
N LEU A 7 3.89 -15.13 -16.60
CA LEU A 7 4.18 -13.95 -17.39
C LEU A 7 4.80 -12.86 -16.53
N ALA A 8 4.25 -12.62 -15.34
CA ALA A 8 4.73 -11.61 -14.41
C ALA A 8 6.15 -11.93 -13.87
N ALA A 9 6.46 -13.21 -13.64
CA ALA A 9 7.79 -13.64 -13.25
C ALA A 9 8.80 -13.69 -14.43
N GLY A 10 8.38 -13.39 -15.65
CA GLY A 10 9.22 -13.40 -16.84
C GLY A 10 9.97 -12.10 -17.04
N ASP A 11 11.19 -12.18 -17.60
CA ASP A 11 11.92 -11.01 -18.04
C ASP A 11 11.37 -10.57 -19.41
N PHE A 12 10.63 -9.46 -19.46
CA PHE A 12 10.06 -8.92 -20.70
C PHE A 12 11.17 -8.50 -21.65
N THR A 13 10.99 -8.77 -22.93
CA THR A 13 12.03 -8.50 -23.94
C THR A 13 11.46 -7.75 -25.13
N VAL A 14 12.25 -6.81 -25.65
CA VAL A 14 11.95 -6.05 -26.87
C VAL A 14 13.12 -6.11 -27.84
N GLU A 15 12.83 -6.02 -29.15
CA GLU A 15 13.84 -5.93 -30.19
C GLU A 15 13.89 -4.50 -30.71
N LEU A 16 14.99 -3.80 -30.47
CA LEU A 16 15.24 -2.43 -30.96
C LEU A 16 16.37 -2.42 -31.95
N GLU A 17 16.62 -1.28 -32.64
CA GLU A 17 17.69 -1.17 -33.65
C GLU A 17 19.07 -1.54 -33.12
N ASN A 18 19.33 -1.31 -31.83
CA ASN A 18 20.56 -1.59 -31.10
C ASN A 18 20.60 -2.98 -30.47
N GLY A 19 19.62 -3.84 -30.71
CA GLY A 19 19.56 -5.25 -30.28
C GLY A 19 18.37 -5.59 -29.39
N GLN A 20 18.39 -6.81 -28.82
CA GLN A 20 17.37 -7.29 -27.90
C GLN A 20 17.62 -6.78 -26.50
N TRP A 21 16.62 -6.22 -25.87
CA TRP A 21 16.66 -5.67 -24.52
C TRP A 21 15.68 -6.36 -23.60
N SER A 22 16.04 -6.40 -22.30
CA SER A 22 15.17 -6.83 -21.20
C SER A 22 15.46 -5.97 -19.96
N TYR A 23 14.60 -6.01 -18.93
CA TYR A 23 14.85 -5.29 -17.70
C TYR A 23 16.16 -5.72 -17.05
N SER A 24 16.41 -7.02 -16.95
CA SER A 24 17.65 -7.55 -16.37
C SER A 24 18.92 -7.20 -17.18
N ARG A 25 18.80 -6.91 -18.47
CA ARG A 25 19.90 -6.37 -19.27
C ARG A 25 20.06 -4.87 -19.06
N LEU A 26 18.95 -4.12 -19.04
CA LEU A 26 18.95 -2.66 -18.87
C LEU A 26 19.66 -2.26 -17.57
N GLU A 27 19.36 -2.95 -16.46
CA GLU A 27 20.00 -2.75 -15.16
C GLU A 27 21.52 -2.97 -15.15
N ARG A 28 22.03 -3.81 -16.05
CA ARG A 28 23.47 -4.17 -16.10
C ARG A 28 24.26 -3.39 -17.14
N GLU A 29 23.65 -2.46 -17.85
CA GLU A 29 24.28 -1.72 -18.93
C GLU A 29 24.61 -0.28 -18.51
N PRO A 30 25.79 -0.02 -17.89
CA PRO A 30 26.12 1.27 -17.27
C PRO A 30 26.49 2.36 -18.30
N ASP A 31 26.68 2.03 -19.59
CA ASP A 31 27.19 2.92 -20.62
C ASP A 31 26.10 3.56 -21.49
N LEU A 32 24.81 3.41 -21.11
CA LEU A 32 23.70 4.06 -21.81
C LEU A 32 23.61 5.53 -21.40
N ASP A 33 23.36 6.40 -22.39
CA ASP A 33 22.93 7.76 -22.10
C ASP A 33 21.45 7.79 -21.70
N ASP A 34 21.03 8.89 -21.05
CA ASP A 34 19.65 9.05 -20.54
C ASP A 34 18.59 8.84 -21.62
N GLY A 35 18.85 9.27 -22.86
CA GLY A 35 17.92 9.11 -23.98
C GLY A 35 17.78 7.65 -24.42
N GLN A 36 18.88 6.92 -24.48
CA GLN A 36 18.89 5.50 -24.81
C GLN A 36 18.21 4.68 -23.70
N TYR A 37 18.48 5.02 -22.45
CA TYR A 37 17.82 4.37 -21.30
C TYR A 37 16.30 4.56 -21.39
N ALA A 38 15.82 5.79 -21.52
CA ALA A 38 14.39 6.11 -21.61
C ALA A 38 13.70 5.43 -22.81
N GLU A 39 14.36 5.35 -24.00
CA GLU A 39 13.81 4.67 -25.17
C GLU A 39 13.61 3.17 -24.91
N ILE A 40 14.60 2.52 -24.27
CA ILE A 40 14.55 1.08 -23.98
C ILE A 40 13.48 0.81 -22.90
N GLU A 41 13.47 1.60 -21.86
CA GLU A 41 12.51 1.50 -20.76
C GLU A 41 11.07 1.68 -21.26
N ASP A 42 10.77 2.71 -22.04
CA ASP A 42 9.45 2.92 -22.64
C ASP A 42 9.01 1.73 -23.50
N ALA A 43 9.93 1.16 -24.28
CA ALA A 43 9.61 -0.02 -25.08
C ALA A 43 9.29 -1.25 -24.21
N LEU A 44 10.05 -1.47 -23.12
CA LEU A 44 9.83 -2.57 -22.18
C LEU A 44 8.52 -2.42 -21.41
N VAL A 45 8.21 -1.22 -20.93
CA VAL A 45 6.95 -0.91 -20.23
C VAL A 45 5.75 -1.15 -21.15
N ARG A 46 5.81 -0.70 -22.40
CA ARG A 46 4.75 -0.96 -23.39
C ARG A 46 4.57 -2.45 -23.67
N GLU A 47 5.66 -3.22 -23.79
CA GLU A 47 5.57 -4.67 -24.01
C GLU A 47 4.98 -5.39 -22.81
N LYS A 48 5.41 -5.04 -21.59
CA LYS A 48 4.85 -5.55 -20.33
C LYS A 48 3.35 -5.26 -20.23
N ASN A 49 2.94 -4.00 -20.47
CA ASN A 49 1.53 -3.62 -20.49
C ASN A 49 0.76 -4.39 -21.56
N ARG A 50 1.30 -4.57 -22.76
CA ARG A 50 0.67 -5.35 -23.83
C ARG A 50 0.40 -6.80 -23.40
N VAL A 51 1.37 -7.43 -22.73
CA VAL A 51 1.28 -8.83 -22.32
C VAL A 51 0.36 -8.99 -21.11
N LEU A 52 0.64 -8.27 -20.01
CA LEU A 52 -0.12 -8.37 -18.78
C LEU A 52 -1.52 -7.76 -18.91
N GLY A 53 -1.65 -6.61 -19.57
CA GLY A 53 -2.94 -5.96 -19.82
C GLY A 53 -3.87 -6.81 -20.69
N SER A 54 -3.32 -7.55 -21.68
CA SER A 54 -4.11 -8.53 -22.42
C SER A 54 -4.64 -9.64 -21.52
N LYS A 55 -3.84 -10.09 -20.57
CA LYS A 55 -4.24 -11.09 -19.58
C LYS A 55 -5.28 -10.56 -18.59
N PHE A 56 -5.13 -9.31 -18.18
CA PHE A 56 -6.13 -8.63 -17.35
C PHE A 56 -7.49 -8.58 -18.05
N ARG A 57 -7.54 -8.21 -19.32
CA ARG A 57 -8.77 -8.21 -20.12
C ARG A 57 -9.45 -9.59 -20.19
N GLU A 58 -8.68 -10.67 -20.32
CA GLU A 58 -9.22 -12.04 -20.24
C GLU A 58 -9.85 -12.31 -18.86
N LEU A 59 -9.19 -11.87 -17.78
CA LEU A 59 -9.73 -12.03 -16.41
C LEU A 59 -11.01 -11.22 -16.22
N VAL A 60 -11.08 -9.99 -16.74
CA VAL A 60 -12.30 -9.15 -16.71
C VAL A 60 -13.49 -9.89 -17.35
N GLN A 61 -13.29 -10.55 -18.51
CA GLN A 61 -14.35 -11.32 -19.16
C GLN A 61 -14.79 -12.53 -18.32
N VAL A 62 -13.84 -13.24 -17.69
CA VAL A 62 -14.16 -14.36 -16.79
C VAL A 62 -14.95 -13.87 -15.58
N ARG A 63 -14.54 -12.76 -14.99
CA ARG A 63 -15.18 -12.12 -13.82
C ARG A 63 -16.59 -11.63 -14.16
N ARG A 64 -16.77 -10.96 -15.30
CA ARG A 64 -18.10 -10.62 -15.83
C ARG A 64 -19.00 -11.84 -15.89
N ARG A 65 -18.51 -12.92 -16.50
CA ARG A 65 -19.28 -14.16 -16.60
C ARG A 65 -19.62 -14.76 -15.23
N THR A 66 -18.73 -14.63 -14.27
CA THR A 66 -18.94 -15.09 -12.90
C THR A 66 -20.07 -14.28 -12.24
N ALA A 67 -20.06 -12.96 -12.34
CA ALA A 67 -21.12 -12.09 -11.83
C ALA A 67 -22.49 -12.42 -12.43
N GLU A 68 -22.56 -12.55 -13.76
CA GLU A 68 -23.79 -12.97 -14.46
C GLU A 68 -24.37 -14.30 -13.94
N LEU A 69 -23.50 -15.32 -13.75
CA LEU A 69 -23.90 -16.62 -13.24
C LEU A 69 -24.37 -16.57 -11.77
N LYS A 70 -23.92 -15.57 -11.02
CA LYS A 70 -24.34 -15.30 -9.64
C LYS A 70 -25.55 -14.38 -9.54
N GLY A 71 -26.05 -13.86 -10.69
CA GLY A 71 -27.24 -13.03 -10.77
C GLY A 71 -26.98 -11.54 -10.57
N TYR A 72 -25.72 -11.11 -10.69
CA TYR A 72 -25.32 -9.71 -10.61
C TYR A 72 -25.19 -9.11 -12.02
N ASP A 73 -25.47 -7.84 -12.14
CA ASP A 73 -25.40 -7.06 -13.38
C ASP A 73 -23.94 -6.66 -13.75
N ASN A 74 -23.06 -6.52 -12.76
CA ASN A 74 -21.62 -6.32 -12.98
C ASN A 74 -20.76 -6.97 -11.89
N TYR A 75 -19.47 -7.08 -12.14
CA TYR A 75 -18.54 -7.75 -11.22
C TYR A 75 -18.20 -6.88 -10.00
N ALA A 76 -18.15 -5.55 -10.13
CA ALA A 76 -17.83 -4.67 -9.01
C ALA A 76 -18.87 -4.84 -7.88
N ARG A 77 -20.14 -4.85 -8.24
CA ARG A 77 -21.21 -5.10 -7.27
C ARG A 77 -21.15 -6.50 -6.66
N TYR A 78 -20.91 -7.53 -7.48
CA TYR A 78 -20.72 -8.90 -6.99
C TYR A 78 -19.55 -8.99 -6.00
N SER A 79 -18.44 -8.31 -6.29
CA SER A 79 -17.25 -8.29 -5.43
C SER A 79 -17.56 -7.64 -4.08
N PHE A 80 -18.17 -6.47 -4.05
CA PHE A 80 -18.51 -5.76 -2.82
C PHE A 80 -19.47 -6.56 -1.94
N GLU A 81 -20.58 -7.02 -2.52
CA GLU A 81 -21.66 -7.65 -1.75
C GLU A 81 -21.39 -9.11 -1.39
N ALA A 82 -20.81 -9.89 -2.29
CA ALA A 82 -20.74 -11.35 -2.14
C ALA A 82 -19.32 -11.92 -1.96
N VAL A 83 -18.27 -11.22 -2.42
CA VAL A 83 -16.89 -11.66 -2.21
C VAL A 83 -16.37 -11.11 -0.88
N TYR A 84 -16.47 -9.78 -0.70
CA TYR A 84 -15.97 -9.13 0.51
C TYR A 84 -17.00 -8.93 1.61
N GLY A 85 -18.30 -9.02 1.29
CA GLY A 85 -19.38 -8.88 2.28
C GLY A 85 -19.41 -7.51 2.95
N ARG A 86 -19.04 -6.46 2.21
CA ARG A 86 -18.94 -5.09 2.70
C ARG A 86 -20.30 -4.55 3.16
N ASP A 87 -20.33 -3.84 4.26
CA ASP A 87 -21.50 -3.16 4.79
C ASP A 87 -21.61 -1.70 4.32
N TYR A 88 -20.83 -1.35 3.29
CA TYR A 88 -20.92 -0.12 2.52
C TYR A 88 -21.04 -0.43 1.01
N THR A 89 -21.58 0.50 0.25
CA THR A 89 -21.91 0.32 -1.15
C THR A 89 -20.85 0.88 -2.10
N LEU A 90 -20.92 0.55 -3.39
CA LEU A 90 -20.12 1.22 -4.44
C LEU A 90 -20.36 2.73 -4.42
N GLN A 91 -21.59 3.20 -4.19
CA GLN A 91 -21.89 4.63 -4.11
C GLN A 91 -21.22 5.30 -2.90
N ASP A 92 -21.11 4.62 -1.75
CA ASP A 92 -20.34 5.11 -0.61
C ASP A 92 -18.84 5.22 -0.98
N ALA A 93 -18.30 4.23 -1.70
CA ALA A 93 -16.92 4.25 -2.19
C ALA A 93 -16.67 5.38 -3.21
N GLU A 94 -17.58 5.61 -4.18
CA GLU A 94 -17.52 6.76 -5.10
C GLU A 94 -17.52 8.09 -4.33
N GLY A 95 -18.38 8.22 -3.32
CA GLY A 95 -18.43 9.39 -2.45
C GLY A 95 -17.11 9.63 -1.73
N LEU A 96 -16.53 8.57 -1.14
CA LEU A 96 -15.24 8.62 -0.47
C LEU A 96 -14.11 9.03 -1.45
N CYS A 97 -14.05 8.44 -2.65
CA CYS A 97 -13.05 8.83 -3.66
C CYS A 97 -13.14 10.33 -4.01
N SER A 98 -14.35 10.87 -4.13
CA SER A 98 -14.57 12.30 -4.36
C SER A 98 -14.06 13.16 -3.18
N ASP A 99 -14.33 12.73 -1.96
CA ASP A 99 -13.87 13.42 -0.75
C ASP A 99 -12.35 13.34 -0.56
N VAL A 100 -11.74 12.20 -0.89
CA VAL A 100 -10.27 12.04 -0.87
C VAL A 100 -9.61 13.03 -1.84
N LYS A 101 -10.12 13.20 -3.05
CA LYS A 101 -9.60 14.19 -4.02
C LYS A 101 -9.61 15.63 -3.47
N THR A 102 -10.63 15.98 -2.69
CA THR A 102 -10.82 17.36 -2.24
C THR A 102 -10.24 17.66 -0.86
N ARG A 103 -9.98 16.64 -0.04
CA ARG A 103 -9.53 16.80 1.36
C ARG A 103 -8.16 16.15 1.63
N ILE A 104 -7.98 14.93 1.17
CA ILE A 104 -6.77 14.15 1.49
C ILE A 104 -5.63 14.48 0.50
N VAL A 105 -5.92 14.60 -0.79
CA VAL A 105 -4.89 14.95 -1.78
C VAL A 105 -4.23 16.32 -1.47
N PRO A 106 -4.97 17.41 -1.16
CA PRO A 106 -4.35 18.65 -0.74
C PRO A 106 -3.54 18.53 0.55
N LEU A 107 -4.05 17.78 1.54
CA LEU A 107 -3.33 17.50 2.78
C LEU A 107 -2.02 16.77 2.52
N ASN A 108 -2.06 15.71 1.71
CA ASN A 108 -0.86 14.96 1.31
C ASN A 108 0.18 15.86 0.63
N ASN A 109 -0.27 16.74 -0.28
CA ASN A 109 0.62 17.69 -0.94
C ASN A 109 1.27 18.66 0.06
N ASP A 110 0.53 19.18 1.02
CA ASP A 110 1.06 20.08 2.03
C ASP A 110 2.08 19.38 2.93
N ILE A 111 1.79 18.16 3.37
CA ILE A 111 2.72 17.33 4.17
C ILE A 111 3.97 16.98 3.38
N TRP A 112 3.84 16.61 2.10
CA TRP A 112 4.98 16.26 1.23
C TRP A 112 6.04 17.37 1.13
N TYR A 113 5.65 18.62 1.26
CA TYR A 113 6.57 19.76 1.23
C TYR A 113 7.08 20.19 2.61
N MET A 114 6.76 19.45 3.67
CA MET A 114 7.33 19.72 4.98
C MET A 114 8.84 19.40 5.00
N ASP A 115 9.59 20.24 5.69
CA ASP A 115 11.01 20.01 5.91
C ASP A 115 11.21 19.05 7.09
N VAL A 116 11.72 17.85 6.81
CA VAL A 116 12.26 16.95 7.82
C VAL A 116 13.79 17.03 7.77
N ALA A 117 14.40 17.12 8.94
CA ALA A 117 15.84 17.28 9.03
C ALA A 117 16.60 16.13 8.36
N GLN A 118 17.59 16.42 7.49
CA GLN A 118 18.37 15.38 6.80
C GLN A 118 19.08 14.45 7.80
N GLU A 119 19.50 14.97 8.95
CA GLU A 119 20.11 14.18 10.01
C GLU A 119 19.15 13.10 10.57
N SER A 120 17.83 13.35 10.52
CA SER A 120 16.84 12.35 10.92
C SER A 120 16.75 11.22 9.90
N TYR A 121 16.75 11.53 8.61
CA TYR A 121 16.84 10.50 7.56
C TYR A 121 18.14 9.73 7.61
N ASP A 122 19.30 10.41 7.75
CA ASP A 122 20.60 9.76 7.87
C ASP A 122 20.63 8.78 9.06
N SER A 123 19.93 9.11 10.15
CA SER A 123 19.81 8.24 11.32
C SER A 123 18.88 7.06 11.07
N LEU A 124 17.83 7.25 10.28
CA LEU A 124 16.90 6.18 9.89
C LEU A 124 17.57 5.19 8.94
N ASP A 125 18.39 5.67 8.00
CA ASP A 125 19.16 4.85 7.06
C ASP A 125 20.16 3.93 7.77
N LEU A 126 20.68 4.31 8.94
CA LEU A 126 21.56 3.43 9.75
C LEU A 126 20.85 2.13 10.20
N MET A 127 19.52 2.05 10.11
CA MET A 127 18.79 0.82 10.42
C MET A 127 19.01 -0.30 9.40
N GLU A 128 19.61 -0.03 8.24
CA GLU A 128 20.02 -1.04 7.26
C GLU A 128 20.91 -2.14 7.86
N GLU A 129 21.73 -1.78 8.83
CA GLU A 129 22.64 -2.71 9.53
C GLU A 129 21.95 -3.54 10.62
N SER A 130 20.67 -3.30 10.92
CA SER A 130 19.95 -4.01 11.97
C SER A 130 19.84 -5.50 11.67
N SER A 131 20.12 -6.33 12.69
CA SER A 131 19.86 -7.76 12.60
C SER A 131 18.37 -8.09 12.85
N ALA A 132 17.92 -9.29 12.48
CA ALA A 132 16.57 -9.75 12.82
C ALA A 132 16.31 -9.69 14.35
N GLN A 133 17.34 -9.92 15.18
CA GLN A 133 17.24 -9.80 16.64
C GLN A 133 17.06 -8.35 17.08
N ASP A 134 17.71 -7.39 16.43
CA ASP A 134 17.55 -5.96 16.74
C ASP A 134 16.13 -5.50 16.42
N ILE A 135 15.59 -5.92 15.25
CA ILE A 135 14.22 -5.65 14.83
C ILE A 135 13.22 -6.24 15.85
N LEU A 136 13.34 -7.54 16.16
CA LEU A 136 12.51 -8.20 17.14
C LEU A 136 12.58 -7.52 18.52
N ALA A 137 13.77 -7.13 18.96
CA ALA A 137 13.93 -6.46 20.26
C ALA A 137 13.36 -5.04 20.24
N GLY A 138 13.52 -4.29 19.17
CA GLY A 138 12.97 -2.94 18.98
C GLY A 138 11.45 -2.95 18.98
N VAL A 139 10.86 -3.72 18.08
CA VAL A 139 9.40 -3.85 17.95
C VAL A 139 8.76 -4.43 19.22
N GLY A 140 9.37 -5.47 19.80
CA GLY A 140 8.84 -6.07 21.04
C GLY A 140 8.79 -5.09 22.23
N ARG A 141 9.77 -4.16 22.34
CA ARG A 141 9.71 -3.08 23.34
C ARG A 141 8.61 -2.08 23.02
N ALA A 142 8.51 -1.64 21.77
CA ALA A 142 7.55 -0.64 21.36
C ALA A 142 6.10 -1.13 21.56
N VAL A 143 5.75 -2.31 21.05
CA VAL A 143 4.40 -2.87 21.21
C VAL A 143 4.06 -3.17 22.69
N GLY A 144 5.04 -3.61 23.48
CA GLY A 144 4.86 -3.79 24.93
C GLY A 144 4.68 -2.48 25.69
N SER A 145 5.17 -1.35 25.12
CA SER A 145 4.96 -0.01 25.66
C SER A 145 3.60 0.56 25.25
N VAL A 146 3.08 0.18 24.06
CA VAL A 146 1.69 0.48 23.68
C VAL A 146 0.73 -0.17 24.66
N ASN A 147 0.84 -1.48 24.87
CA ASN A 147 0.03 -2.21 25.85
C ASN A 147 0.80 -3.44 26.36
N PRO A 148 0.85 -3.68 27.72
CA PRO A 148 1.53 -4.84 28.28
C PRO A 148 1.06 -6.20 27.76
N GLU A 149 -0.22 -6.33 27.41
CA GLU A 149 -0.81 -7.56 26.85
C GLU A 149 -0.28 -7.82 25.44
N LEU A 150 -0.12 -6.79 24.60
CA LEU A 150 0.57 -6.92 23.31
C LEU A 150 2.01 -7.40 23.49
N GLY A 151 2.72 -6.88 24.48
CA GLY A 151 4.06 -7.36 24.85
C GLY A 151 4.09 -8.83 25.31
N GLU A 152 3.02 -9.34 25.94
CA GLU A 152 2.88 -10.76 26.28
C GLU A 152 2.62 -11.62 25.04
N ILE A 153 1.77 -11.16 24.12
CA ILE A 153 1.52 -11.84 22.83
C ILE A 153 2.80 -11.87 21.97
N PHE A 154 3.56 -10.77 21.95
CA PHE A 154 4.83 -10.71 21.21
C PHE A 154 5.85 -11.71 21.77
N ARG A 155 5.98 -11.80 23.10
CA ARG A 155 6.83 -12.82 23.74
C ARG A 155 6.35 -14.24 23.45
N TYR A 156 5.04 -14.49 23.45
CA TYR A 156 4.47 -15.77 23.06
C TYR A 156 4.87 -16.15 21.62
N MET A 157 4.77 -15.22 20.67
CA MET A 157 5.23 -15.41 19.29
C MET A 157 6.71 -15.79 19.25
N GLN A 158 7.57 -15.07 20.02
CA GLN A 158 9.01 -15.35 20.06
C GLN A 158 9.34 -16.71 20.73
N ASP A 159 8.73 -17.00 21.88
CA ASP A 159 9.00 -18.22 22.67
C ASP A 159 8.58 -19.49 21.91
N ASN A 160 7.62 -19.39 21.01
CA ASN A 160 7.14 -20.50 20.16
C ASN A 160 7.71 -20.48 18.75
N GLU A 161 8.64 -19.56 18.43
CA GLU A 161 9.27 -19.43 17.10
C GLU A 161 8.24 -19.31 15.97
N LEU A 162 7.16 -18.54 16.18
CA LEU A 162 6.06 -18.35 15.24
C LEU A 162 6.36 -17.24 14.22
N TYR A 163 7.58 -17.15 13.75
CA TYR A 163 8.03 -16.19 12.77
C TYR A 163 9.23 -16.71 11.96
N ASP A 164 9.38 -16.18 10.75
CA ASP A 164 10.58 -16.30 9.90
C ASP A 164 10.94 -14.91 9.35
N ILE A 165 12.05 -14.34 9.81
CA ILE A 165 12.54 -13.01 9.44
C ILE A 165 13.94 -13.17 8.86
N GLN A 166 14.05 -13.23 7.54
CA GLN A 166 15.30 -13.44 6.81
C GLN A 166 15.33 -12.61 5.53
N SER A 167 16.49 -12.47 4.91
CA SER A 167 16.65 -11.82 3.62
C SER A 167 16.84 -12.85 2.49
N GLY A 168 16.22 -12.62 1.35
CA GLY A 168 16.47 -13.37 0.12
C GLY A 168 17.89 -13.15 -0.45
N GLU A 169 18.55 -12.04 -0.08
CA GLU A 169 19.92 -11.75 -0.50
C GLU A 169 20.96 -12.72 0.09
N ASP A 170 20.62 -13.41 1.18
CA ASP A 170 21.43 -14.48 1.77
C ASP A 170 21.51 -15.76 0.92
N GLY A 171 21.05 -15.71 -0.35
CA GLY A 171 21.18 -16.79 -1.34
C GLY A 171 20.12 -17.87 -1.21
N GLN A 172 19.04 -17.61 -0.51
CA GLN A 172 17.85 -18.46 -0.47
C GLN A 172 16.82 -17.94 -1.48
N ASP A 173 16.15 -18.86 -2.17
CA ASP A 173 15.01 -18.54 -3.02
C ASP A 173 13.79 -18.28 -2.10
N ARG A 174 13.58 -17.01 -1.73
CA ARG A 174 12.47 -16.56 -0.86
C ARG A 174 11.43 -15.83 -1.68
N MET A 175 10.19 -15.87 -1.22
CA MET A 175 9.14 -15.01 -1.77
C MET A 175 9.45 -13.57 -1.39
N ASP A 176 9.36 -12.68 -2.37
CA ASP A 176 9.52 -11.24 -2.15
C ASP A 176 8.22 -10.67 -1.55
N ASN A 177 8.02 -10.95 -0.25
CA ASN A 177 6.73 -10.74 0.41
C ASN A 177 6.84 -10.78 1.93
N ASN A 178 5.97 -10.00 2.62
CA ASN A 178 5.72 -10.12 4.05
C ASN A 178 4.26 -10.54 4.24
N TYR A 179 3.98 -11.40 5.20
CA TYR A 179 2.60 -11.82 5.49
C TYR A 179 2.48 -12.53 6.84
N THR A 180 1.27 -12.47 7.39
CA THR A 180 0.84 -13.31 8.51
C THR A 180 -0.19 -14.32 8.05
N VAL A 181 0.04 -15.59 8.37
CA VAL A 181 -0.91 -16.66 8.09
C VAL A 181 -1.52 -17.19 9.39
N GLY A 182 -2.85 -17.21 9.45
CA GLY A 182 -3.56 -17.89 10.53
C GLY A 182 -3.40 -19.41 10.44
N LEU A 183 -3.19 -20.04 11.58
CA LEU A 183 -3.09 -21.49 11.76
C LEU A 183 -4.26 -22.00 12.63
N PRO A 184 -5.52 -21.89 12.17
CA PRO A 184 -6.71 -22.07 13.01
C PRO A 184 -6.82 -23.46 13.62
N SER A 185 -6.26 -24.50 12.99
CA SER A 185 -6.22 -25.83 13.54
C SER A 185 -5.30 -25.96 14.77
N TYR A 186 -4.41 -25.01 14.97
CA TYR A 186 -3.49 -24.93 16.11
C TYR A 186 -3.89 -23.82 17.09
N GLY A 187 -4.79 -22.92 16.67
CA GLY A 187 -5.15 -21.71 17.43
C GLY A 187 -4.03 -20.68 17.45
N ASP A 188 -3.24 -20.62 16.38
CA ASP A 188 -2.04 -19.81 16.24
C ASP A 188 -2.01 -19.04 14.92
N ALA A 189 -0.98 -18.21 14.76
CA ALA A 189 -0.60 -17.59 13.51
C ALA A 189 0.92 -17.68 13.31
N PHE A 190 1.41 -17.35 12.12
CA PHE A 190 2.82 -17.36 11.79
C PHE A 190 3.15 -16.14 10.92
N ILE A 191 4.23 -15.43 11.26
CA ILE A 191 4.72 -14.25 10.53
C ILE A 191 5.88 -14.67 9.62
N PHE A 192 5.81 -14.24 8.35
CA PHE A 192 6.91 -14.34 7.39
C PHE A 192 7.31 -12.96 6.93
N ILE A 193 8.61 -12.63 7.04
CA ILE A 193 9.18 -11.38 6.56
C ILE A 193 10.39 -11.68 5.69
N ASN A 194 10.36 -11.18 4.45
CA ASN A 194 11.51 -11.12 3.56
C ASN A 194 12.15 -9.75 3.70
N ARG A 195 13.24 -9.68 4.44
CA ARG A 195 13.92 -8.44 4.77
C ARG A 195 14.55 -7.78 3.55
N ASN A 196 14.41 -6.48 3.46
CA ASN A 196 15.03 -5.62 2.45
C ASN A 196 16.19 -4.77 2.99
N HIS A 197 16.52 -4.93 4.29
CA HIS A 197 17.59 -4.19 4.96
C HIS A 197 17.37 -2.67 5.00
N THR A 198 16.14 -2.23 5.23
CA THR A 198 15.78 -0.84 5.49
C THR A 198 14.99 -0.73 6.79
N PHE A 199 14.67 0.49 7.21
CA PHE A 199 13.78 0.72 8.37
C PHE A 199 12.39 0.08 8.18
N THR A 200 11.98 -0.17 6.94
CA THR A 200 10.69 -0.80 6.64
C THR A 200 10.60 -2.24 7.12
N ASP A 201 11.72 -2.90 7.44
CA ASP A 201 11.71 -4.21 8.12
C ASP A 201 11.04 -4.11 9.50
N TYR A 202 11.22 -3.00 10.23
CA TYR A 202 10.54 -2.74 11.50
C TYR A 202 9.04 -2.51 11.29
N GLN A 203 8.70 -1.68 10.30
CA GLN A 203 7.33 -1.35 9.92
C GLN A 203 6.56 -2.62 9.52
N SER A 204 7.17 -3.46 8.68
CA SER A 204 6.61 -4.75 8.28
C SER A 204 6.34 -5.66 9.48
N LEU A 205 7.28 -5.76 10.44
CA LEU A 205 7.05 -6.58 11.62
C LEU A 205 5.93 -6.02 12.51
N ILE A 206 5.81 -4.70 12.64
CA ILE A 206 4.72 -4.06 13.39
C ILE A 206 3.38 -4.39 12.72
N HIS A 207 3.28 -4.22 11.41
CA HIS A 207 2.10 -4.52 10.60
C HIS A 207 1.68 -5.99 10.76
N GLU A 208 2.60 -6.90 10.49
CA GLU A 208 2.32 -8.34 10.56
C GLU A 208 1.99 -8.80 11.99
N PHE A 209 2.58 -8.14 12.99
CA PHE A 209 2.23 -8.42 14.38
C PHE A 209 0.83 -7.91 14.75
N GLY A 210 0.32 -6.87 14.12
CA GLY A 210 -1.08 -6.45 14.22
C GLY A 210 -2.02 -7.58 13.79
N HIS A 211 -1.76 -8.19 12.63
CA HIS A 211 -2.50 -9.37 12.17
C HIS A 211 -2.32 -10.58 13.09
N PHE A 212 -1.10 -10.86 13.54
CA PHE A 212 -0.82 -11.95 14.49
C PHE A 212 -1.65 -11.78 15.77
N SER A 213 -1.69 -10.57 16.33
CA SER A 213 -2.46 -10.26 17.52
C SER A 213 -3.96 -10.48 17.31
N SER A 214 -4.48 -10.10 16.16
CA SER A 214 -5.87 -10.34 15.77
C SER A 214 -6.20 -11.84 15.72
N TYR A 215 -5.36 -12.65 15.10
CA TYR A 215 -5.53 -14.11 15.09
C TYR A 215 -5.43 -14.71 16.49
N TYR A 216 -4.55 -14.20 17.34
CA TYR A 216 -4.39 -14.65 18.72
C TYR A 216 -5.68 -14.48 19.53
N TYR A 217 -6.38 -13.34 19.37
CA TYR A 217 -7.66 -13.09 20.02
C TYR A 217 -8.81 -13.88 19.41
N ASN A 218 -8.76 -14.14 18.10
CA ASN A 218 -9.87 -14.69 17.33
C ASN A 218 -9.61 -16.13 16.88
N SER A 219 -9.21 -17.02 17.79
CA SER A 219 -9.01 -18.44 17.49
C SER A 219 -10.36 -19.14 17.26
N VAL A 220 -10.92 -18.99 16.08
CA VAL A 220 -12.15 -19.64 15.62
C VAL A 220 -11.78 -20.85 14.78
N PRO A 221 -12.47 -22.02 14.89
CA PRO A 221 -12.24 -23.15 14.01
C PRO A 221 -12.39 -22.73 12.54
N GLU A 222 -11.47 -23.18 11.68
CA GLU A 222 -11.37 -22.83 10.26
C GLU A 222 -12.71 -22.89 9.49
N LEU A 223 -13.56 -23.85 9.84
CA LEU A 223 -14.88 -24.01 9.20
C LEU A 223 -15.82 -22.81 9.42
N PHE A 224 -15.58 -22.03 10.45
CA PHE A 224 -16.43 -20.89 10.86
C PHE A 224 -15.70 -19.56 10.78
N GLN A 225 -14.46 -19.58 10.28
CA GLN A 225 -13.66 -18.37 10.14
C GLN A 225 -14.12 -17.60 8.93
N GLY A 226 -14.76 -16.46 9.14
CA GLY A 226 -14.90 -15.41 8.16
C GLY A 226 -13.67 -14.51 8.14
N TYR A 227 -13.53 -13.67 7.16
CA TYR A 227 -12.45 -12.71 7.04
C TYR A 227 -12.94 -11.42 6.39
N SER A 228 -12.96 -10.35 7.16
CA SER A 228 -13.21 -9.00 6.67
C SER A 228 -11.88 -8.31 6.43
N VAL A 229 -11.53 -8.17 5.18
CA VAL A 229 -10.29 -7.51 4.74
C VAL A 229 -10.18 -6.12 5.35
N ASP A 230 -11.25 -5.35 5.25
CA ASP A 230 -11.28 -3.95 5.66
C ASP A 230 -11.01 -3.79 7.17
N VAL A 231 -11.50 -4.71 8.02
CA VAL A 231 -11.28 -4.69 9.48
C VAL A 231 -9.89 -5.19 9.86
N CYS A 232 -9.42 -6.25 9.20
CA CYS A 232 -8.10 -6.82 9.49
C CYS A 232 -6.97 -5.82 9.24
N GLU A 233 -7.11 -5.01 8.19
CA GLU A 233 -6.10 -3.98 7.89
C GLU A 233 -6.18 -2.79 8.86
N VAL A 234 -7.32 -2.50 9.49
CA VAL A 234 -7.35 -1.52 10.61
C VAL A 234 -6.54 -2.02 11.79
N GLN A 235 -6.52 -3.34 12.04
CA GLN A 235 -5.79 -3.93 13.16
C GLN A 235 -4.27 -3.86 12.93
N SER A 236 -3.78 -4.04 11.72
CA SER A 236 -2.35 -3.92 11.37
C SER A 236 -1.91 -2.45 11.29
N GLN A 237 -2.55 -1.64 10.45
CA GLN A 237 -2.21 -0.24 10.24
C GLN A 237 -2.45 0.61 11.51
N GLY A 238 -3.46 0.28 12.31
CA GLY A 238 -3.71 0.94 13.58
C GLY A 238 -2.56 0.75 14.58
N LEU A 239 -1.93 -0.44 14.59
CA LEU A 239 -0.74 -0.68 15.42
C LEU A 239 0.46 0.13 14.93
N GLU A 240 0.69 0.19 13.61
CA GLU A 240 1.73 1.04 13.03
C GLU A 240 1.60 2.48 13.52
N MET A 241 0.39 3.03 13.46
CA MET A 241 0.14 4.40 13.86
C MET A 241 0.31 4.62 15.38
N LEU A 242 -0.07 3.67 16.23
CA LEU A 242 0.14 3.78 17.68
C LEU A 242 1.61 3.67 18.07
N VAL A 243 2.39 2.84 17.38
CA VAL A 243 3.81 2.63 17.66
C VAL A 243 4.63 3.89 17.38
N ASN A 244 4.18 4.82 16.55
CA ASN A 244 4.82 6.12 16.34
C ASN A 244 5.12 6.88 17.64
N GLN A 245 4.30 6.68 18.69
CA GLN A 245 4.58 7.26 20.03
C GLN A 245 5.93 6.81 20.61
N TYR A 246 6.44 5.68 20.16
CA TYR A 246 7.68 5.05 20.64
C TYR A 246 8.79 5.03 19.57
N ALA A 247 8.63 5.79 18.49
CA ALA A 247 9.64 5.88 17.42
C ALA A 247 11.01 6.31 17.96
N GLY A 248 11.04 7.24 18.94
CA GLY A 248 12.27 7.66 19.60
C GLY A 248 13.02 6.55 20.34
N ASP A 249 12.31 5.56 20.87
CA ASP A 249 12.89 4.39 21.55
C ASP A 249 13.45 3.36 20.54
N MET A 250 12.95 3.34 19.31
CA MET A 250 13.39 2.44 18.24
C MET A 250 14.50 3.06 17.38
N PHE A 251 14.32 4.31 16.98
CA PHE A 251 15.11 4.96 15.92
C PHE A 251 15.94 6.17 16.42
N GLY A 252 15.81 6.56 17.70
CA GLY A 252 16.55 7.67 18.27
C GLY A 252 16.30 8.98 17.50
N GLU A 253 17.36 9.55 16.89
CA GLU A 253 17.29 10.78 16.09
C GLU A 253 16.50 10.58 14.77
N GLY A 254 16.30 9.34 14.31
CA GLY A 254 15.51 9.00 13.13
C GLY A 254 13.98 9.00 13.34
N ALA A 255 13.53 9.27 14.59
CA ALA A 255 12.10 9.19 14.93
C ALA A 255 11.21 10.15 14.14
N GLU A 256 11.69 11.37 13.87
CA GLU A 256 10.94 12.38 13.10
C GLU A 256 10.71 11.91 11.66
N ALA A 257 11.76 11.40 11.01
CA ALA A 257 11.66 10.84 9.67
C ALA A 257 10.73 9.62 9.65
N PHE A 258 10.83 8.72 10.61
CA PHE A 258 9.95 7.55 10.70
C PHE A 258 8.47 7.93 10.85
N GLU A 259 8.15 8.90 11.73
CA GLU A 259 6.77 9.37 11.89
C GLU A 259 6.26 10.03 10.61
N PHE A 260 7.10 10.84 9.95
CA PHE A 260 6.77 11.48 8.68
C PHE A 260 6.47 10.43 7.59
N GLU A 261 7.36 9.45 7.40
CA GLU A 261 7.16 8.37 6.44
C GLU A 261 5.88 7.57 6.73
N THR A 262 5.64 7.17 7.99
CA THR A 262 4.44 6.40 8.35
C THR A 262 3.15 7.17 8.05
N VAL A 263 3.09 8.48 8.35
CA VAL A 263 1.90 9.29 8.04
C VAL A 263 1.73 9.48 6.54
N THR A 264 2.82 9.74 5.82
CA THR A 264 2.82 9.92 4.36
C THR A 264 2.40 8.63 3.67
N ASP A 265 2.87 7.48 4.14
CA ASP A 265 2.47 6.16 3.64
C ASP A 265 0.96 5.91 3.78
N MET A 266 0.37 6.25 4.93
CA MET A 266 -1.09 6.12 5.11
C MET A 266 -1.85 7.00 4.13
N LEU A 267 -1.42 8.25 3.91
CA LEU A 267 -2.06 9.15 2.94
C LEU A 267 -1.90 8.62 1.51
N TYR A 268 -0.71 8.11 1.16
CA TYR A 268 -0.46 7.48 -0.13
C TYR A 268 -1.38 6.27 -0.36
N VAL A 269 -1.49 5.36 0.62
CA VAL A 269 -2.37 4.19 0.55
C VAL A 269 -3.84 4.58 0.33
N ILE A 270 -4.32 5.62 1.01
CA ILE A 270 -5.69 6.14 0.84
C ILE A 270 -5.91 6.61 -0.60
N ILE A 271 -5.00 7.42 -1.13
CA ILE A 271 -5.11 7.99 -2.48
C ILE A 271 -5.02 6.88 -3.53
N MET A 272 -4.03 5.98 -3.40
CA MET A 272 -3.84 4.85 -4.31
C MET A 272 -5.07 3.94 -4.32
N SER A 273 -5.64 3.67 -3.16
CA SER A 273 -6.83 2.82 -3.04
C SER A 273 -8.03 3.40 -3.78
N CYS A 274 -8.24 4.71 -3.68
CA CYS A 274 -9.30 5.39 -4.41
C CYS A 274 -9.05 5.42 -5.93
N MET A 275 -7.81 5.63 -6.36
CA MET A 275 -7.45 5.58 -7.79
C MET A 275 -7.73 4.20 -8.39
N LEU A 276 -7.30 3.14 -7.69
CA LEU A 276 -7.50 1.77 -8.15
C LEU A 276 -8.98 1.37 -8.10
N GLN A 277 -9.72 1.81 -7.08
CA GLN A 277 -11.16 1.60 -6.99
C GLN A 277 -11.89 2.19 -8.20
N GLU A 278 -11.64 3.47 -8.53
CA GLU A 278 -12.26 4.13 -9.68
C GLU A 278 -11.87 3.45 -11.00
N PHE A 279 -10.63 3.02 -11.15
CA PHE A 279 -10.17 2.32 -12.34
C PHE A 279 -10.86 0.96 -12.50
N GLU A 280 -10.85 0.14 -11.47
CA GLU A 280 -11.47 -1.18 -11.51
C GLU A 280 -12.99 -1.08 -11.75
N GLU A 281 -13.64 -0.11 -11.10
CA GLU A 281 -15.06 0.13 -11.31
C GLU A 281 -15.35 0.51 -12.75
N ALA A 282 -14.61 1.45 -13.35
CA ALA A 282 -14.75 1.82 -14.76
C ALA A 282 -14.58 0.60 -15.68
N VAL A 283 -13.60 -0.26 -15.44
CA VAL A 283 -13.34 -1.46 -16.23
C VAL A 283 -14.46 -2.50 -16.07
N TYR A 284 -15.00 -2.70 -14.86
CA TYR A 284 -16.08 -3.68 -14.65
C TYR A 284 -17.45 -3.15 -15.07
N MET A 285 -17.64 -1.84 -15.19
CA MET A 285 -18.83 -1.23 -15.78
C MET A 285 -18.80 -1.30 -17.31
N ASP A 286 -17.63 -1.23 -17.94
CA ASP A 286 -17.41 -1.46 -19.39
C ASP A 286 -16.39 -2.60 -19.62
N PRO A 287 -16.80 -3.87 -19.44
CA PRO A 287 -15.88 -5.00 -19.54
C PRO A 287 -15.37 -5.25 -20.97
N ASP A 288 -15.89 -4.60 -21.97
CA ASP A 288 -15.44 -4.67 -23.37
C ASP A 288 -14.39 -3.58 -23.70
N MET A 289 -13.99 -2.75 -22.73
CA MET A 289 -12.97 -1.71 -22.82
C MET A 289 -11.69 -2.24 -23.49
N SER A 290 -11.12 -1.48 -24.42
CA SER A 290 -9.85 -1.83 -25.05
C SER A 290 -8.68 -1.60 -24.08
N LEU A 291 -7.53 -2.24 -24.33
CA LEU A 291 -6.33 -2.00 -23.51
C LEU A 291 -5.86 -0.53 -23.61
N GLU A 292 -5.96 0.06 -24.79
CA GLU A 292 -5.65 1.47 -25.00
C GLU A 292 -6.59 2.40 -24.20
N ASP A 293 -7.89 2.09 -24.17
CA ASP A 293 -8.85 2.85 -23.35
C ASP A 293 -8.58 2.66 -21.87
N MET A 294 -8.22 1.45 -21.40
CA MET A 294 -7.81 1.21 -20.01
C MET A 294 -6.61 2.07 -19.63
N ASN A 295 -5.56 2.12 -20.45
CA ASN A 295 -4.37 2.93 -20.21
C ASN A 295 -4.70 4.43 -20.15
N ARG A 296 -5.63 4.89 -21.00
CA ARG A 296 -6.09 6.28 -21.00
C ARG A 296 -6.96 6.58 -19.79
N THR A 297 -7.91 5.70 -19.47
CA THR A 297 -8.79 5.85 -18.29
C THR A 297 -7.97 5.91 -17.00
N PHE A 298 -6.95 5.04 -16.87
CA PHE A 298 -6.08 5.08 -15.71
C PHE A 298 -5.33 6.40 -15.59
N LYS A 299 -4.80 6.92 -16.70
CA LYS A 299 -4.14 8.24 -16.74
C LYS A 299 -5.09 9.38 -16.35
N GLU A 300 -6.32 9.38 -16.89
CA GLU A 300 -7.32 10.40 -16.55
C GLU A 300 -7.69 10.38 -15.06
N ILE A 301 -7.79 9.19 -14.49
CA ILE A 301 -8.01 9.01 -13.05
C ILE A 301 -6.82 9.54 -12.27
N GLN A 302 -5.60 9.14 -12.61
CA GLN A 302 -4.37 9.61 -11.98
C GLN A 302 -4.27 11.14 -12.00
N ASP A 303 -4.57 11.78 -13.12
CA ASP A 303 -4.58 13.24 -13.23
C ASP A 303 -5.60 13.89 -12.29
N SER A 304 -6.73 13.23 -12.04
CA SER A 304 -7.75 13.74 -11.10
C SER A 304 -7.30 13.70 -9.63
N TYR A 305 -6.22 12.95 -9.32
CA TYR A 305 -5.54 12.93 -8.03
C TYR A 305 -4.21 13.70 -8.04
N HIS A 306 -4.02 14.60 -9.02
CA HIS A 306 -2.81 15.41 -9.25
C HIS A 306 -1.55 14.63 -9.67
N GLY A 307 -1.69 13.43 -10.21
CA GLY A 307 -0.83 12.83 -11.21
C GLY A 307 0.59 12.39 -10.85
N TRP A 308 0.93 12.11 -9.58
CA TRP A 308 2.32 11.86 -9.16
C TRP A 308 2.62 10.40 -8.77
N TYR A 309 1.66 9.48 -8.95
CA TYR A 309 1.73 8.15 -8.34
C TYR A 309 2.26 7.05 -9.25
N PHE A 310 2.22 7.27 -10.56
CA PHE A 310 2.76 6.36 -11.57
C PHE A 310 3.48 7.12 -12.67
N ASP A 311 4.47 6.52 -13.27
CA ASP A 311 5.20 7.12 -14.37
C ASP A 311 4.32 7.35 -15.59
N VAL A 312 4.56 8.44 -16.28
CA VAL A 312 3.84 8.83 -17.49
C VAL A 312 4.81 8.84 -18.67
N TYR A 313 4.73 7.79 -19.48
CA TYR A 313 5.62 7.56 -20.62
C TYR A 313 5.16 8.26 -21.90
N ASP A 314 3.88 8.66 -21.97
CA ASP A 314 3.30 9.32 -23.13
C ASP A 314 2.17 10.27 -22.68
N GLU A 315 1.95 11.37 -23.43
CA GLU A 315 0.85 12.28 -23.13
C GLU A 315 -0.49 11.53 -23.25
N GLY A 316 -1.21 11.40 -22.13
CA GLY A 316 -2.55 10.84 -22.07
C GLY A 316 -2.67 9.34 -21.84
N VAL A 317 -1.58 8.62 -21.51
CA VAL A 317 -1.61 7.20 -21.13
C VAL A 317 -0.68 6.88 -19.97
N CYS A 318 -1.07 5.89 -19.18
CA CYS A 318 -0.22 5.28 -18.15
C CYS A 318 -0.26 3.77 -18.30
N TYR A 319 0.90 3.13 -18.29
CA TYR A 319 1.04 1.70 -18.54
C TYR A 319 1.23 0.88 -17.26
N ASP A 320 1.73 1.48 -16.17
CA ASP A 320 2.24 0.78 -15.00
C ASP A 320 1.16 0.21 -14.06
N TRP A 321 -0.12 0.50 -14.30
CA TRP A 321 -1.19 -0.12 -13.55
C TRP A 321 -1.13 -1.67 -13.59
N VAL A 322 -0.50 -2.25 -14.61
CA VAL A 322 -0.31 -3.71 -14.73
C VAL A 322 0.65 -4.27 -13.68
N ASP A 323 1.40 -3.42 -12.97
CA ASP A 323 2.29 -3.81 -11.88
C ASP A 323 1.55 -4.00 -10.57
N VAL A 324 0.32 -3.49 -10.49
CA VAL A 324 -0.55 -3.72 -9.34
C VAL A 324 -1.16 -5.12 -9.45
N SER A 325 -0.50 -6.08 -8.86
CA SER A 325 -0.88 -7.49 -8.95
C SER A 325 -2.26 -7.81 -8.34
N HIS A 326 -2.75 -7.01 -7.38
CA HIS A 326 -4.10 -7.12 -6.83
C HIS A 326 -5.20 -7.02 -7.89
N LEU A 327 -5.02 -6.20 -8.92
CA LEU A 327 -5.96 -6.12 -10.03
C LEU A 327 -6.20 -7.49 -10.67
N PHE A 328 -5.17 -8.35 -10.65
CA PHE A 328 -5.22 -9.69 -11.21
C PHE A 328 -5.74 -10.72 -10.20
N TYR A 329 -5.30 -10.67 -8.94
CA TYR A 329 -5.63 -11.68 -7.94
C TYR A 329 -6.89 -11.39 -7.15
N SER A 330 -7.04 -10.15 -6.69
CA SER A 330 -8.02 -9.73 -5.70
C SER A 330 -8.69 -8.42 -6.10
N PRO A 331 -9.49 -8.41 -7.17
CA PRO A 331 -10.08 -7.19 -7.70
C PRO A 331 -10.94 -6.48 -6.66
N LEU A 332 -10.85 -5.15 -6.65
CA LEU A 332 -11.56 -4.26 -5.71
C LEU A 332 -11.17 -4.46 -4.24
N TYR A 333 -10.02 -5.10 -3.99
CA TYR A 333 -9.46 -5.29 -2.65
C TYR A 333 -8.96 -3.99 -2.06
N TYR A 334 -8.31 -3.16 -2.87
CA TYR A 334 -7.61 -1.95 -2.44
C TYR A 334 -8.47 -0.96 -1.66
N MET A 335 -9.78 -0.95 -1.90
CA MET A 335 -10.70 -0.11 -1.12
C MET A 335 -10.61 -0.42 0.38
N GLY A 336 -10.36 -1.68 0.74
CA GLY A 336 -10.11 -2.09 2.13
C GLY A 336 -8.87 -1.41 2.74
N TYR A 337 -7.78 -1.30 2.00
CA TYR A 337 -6.58 -0.58 2.47
C TYR A 337 -6.84 0.91 2.69
N GLY A 338 -7.61 1.55 1.79
CA GLY A 338 -7.92 2.97 1.91
C GLY A 338 -8.82 3.28 3.10
N THR A 339 -9.88 2.48 3.30
CA THR A 339 -10.78 2.64 4.45
C THR A 339 -10.07 2.36 5.78
N SER A 340 -9.24 1.33 5.82
CA SER A 340 -8.47 0.99 7.02
C SER A 340 -7.40 2.03 7.34
N ALA A 341 -6.68 2.55 6.36
CA ALA A 341 -5.70 3.62 6.57
C ALA A 341 -6.35 4.90 7.12
N LEU A 342 -7.53 5.26 6.64
CA LEU A 342 -8.31 6.37 7.23
C LEU A 342 -8.69 6.11 8.69
N SER A 343 -9.12 4.88 9.04
CA SER A 343 -9.42 4.51 10.42
C SER A 343 -8.17 4.48 11.30
N ALA A 344 -7.01 4.05 10.75
CA ALA A 344 -5.72 4.07 11.44
C ALA A 344 -5.25 5.51 11.72
N LEU A 345 -5.41 6.43 10.75
CA LEU A 345 -5.17 7.87 10.97
C LEU A 345 -6.12 8.45 12.02
N ASP A 346 -7.39 8.02 12.06
CA ASP A 346 -8.31 8.48 13.10
C ASP A 346 -7.88 8.01 14.49
N LEU A 347 -7.49 6.76 14.63
CA LEU A 347 -6.91 6.20 15.84
C LEU A 347 -5.64 6.97 16.28
N TRP A 348 -4.77 7.30 15.33
CA TRP A 348 -3.59 8.12 15.59
C TRP A 348 -3.95 9.53 16.06
N THR A 349 -4.91 10.21 15.42
CA THR A 349 -5.35 11.53 15.90
C THR A 349 -5.99 11.44 17.28
N MET A 350 -6.69 10.34 17.59
CA MET A 350 -7.21 10.05 18.91
C MET A 350 -6.06 9.90 19.93
N SER A 351 -5.01 9.17 19.60
CA SER A 351 -3.86 8.92 20.50
C SER A 351 -3.14 10.21 20.90
N ARG A 352 -3.13 11.23 20.03
CA ARG A 352 -2.54 12.54 20.32
C ARG A 352 -3.39 13.40 21.29
N ARG A 353 -4.64 13.03 21.50
CA ARG A 353 -5.57 13.72 22.40
C ARG A 353 -5.83 12.94 23.68
N ASP A 354 -5.98 11.66 23.56
CA ASP A 354 -6.30 10.69 24.62
C ASP A 354 -5.63 9.36 24.32
N TRP A 355 -4.41 9.18 24.82
CA TRP A 355 -3.63 7.97 24.60
C TRP A 355 -4.30 6.72 25.14
N ASP A 356 -4.78 6.76 26.39
CA ASP A 356 -5.39 5.61 27.02
C ASP A 356 -6.68 5.20 26.31
N GLY A 357 -7.48 6.18 25.89
CA GLY A 357 -8.69 5.94 25.10
C GLY A 357 -8.38 5.33 23.73
N ALA A 358 -7.32 5.77 23.05
CA ALA A 358 -6.91 5.20 21.76
C ALA A 358 -6.41 3.76 21.90
N VAL A 359 -5.61 3.46 22.94
CA VAL A 359 -5.16 2.09 23.23
C VAL A 359 -6.35 1.18 23.56
N ASP A 360 -7.30 1.65 24.40
CA ASP A 360 -8.51 0.88 24.72
C ASP A 360 -9.35 0.60 23.46
N THR A 361 -9.46 1.59 22.54
CA THR A 361 -10.13 1.42 21.25
C THR A 361 -9.43 0.37 20.39
N TYR A 362 -8.10 0.43 20.27
CA TYR A 362 -7.32 -0.55 19.52
C TYR A 362 -7.45 -1.97 20.11
N MET A 363 -7.36 -2.13 21.43
CA MET A 363 -7.57 -3.42 22.07
C MET A 363 -9.01 -3.93 21.87
N GLY A 364 -9.98 -3.02 21.79
CA GLY A 364 -11.37 -3.35 21.42
C GLY A 364 -11.46 -3.89 19.99
N LEU A 365 -10.79 -3.26 19.04
CA LEU A 365 -10.72 -3.70 17.63
C LEU A 365 -10.11 -5.10 17.48
N LEU A 366 -9.06 -5.43 18.24
CA LEU A 366 -8.47 -6.77 18.24
C LEU A 366 -9.44 -7.85 18.74
N ASN A 367 -10.42 -7.50 19.58
CA ASN A 367 -11.43 -8.42 20.09
C ASN A 367 -12.66 -8.54 19.18
N GLU A 368 -12.77 -7.72 18.13
CA GLU A 368 -13.81 -7.90 17.11
C GLU A 368 -13.52 -9.16 16.27
N GLY A 369 -14.57 -9.82 15.77
CA GLY A 369 -14.39 -11.01 14.94
C GLY A 369 -13.67 -10.68 13.63
N LEU A 370 -12.91 -11.62 13.11
CA LEU A 370 -12.22 -11.47 11.81
C LEU A 370 -13.19 -11.24 10.64
N ASP A 371 -14.48 -11.57 10.79
CA ASP A 371 -15.55 -11.40 9.81
C ASP A 371 -16.49 -10.23 10.13
N ALA A 372 -16.11 -9.39 11.12
CA ALA A 372 -16.94 -8.26 11.53
C ALA A 372 -17.13 -7.25 10.38
N PRO A 373 -18.35 -6.71 10.20
CA PRO A 373 -18.61 -5.68 9.20
C PRO A 373 -17.83 -4.40 9.52
N TYR A 374 -17.18 -3.80 8.53
CA TYR A 374 -16.26 -2.69 8.74
C TYR A 374 -16.91 -1.46 9.38
N ARG A 375 -17.95 -0.91 8.74
CA ARG A 375 -18.59 0.35 9.17
C ARG A 375 -19.23 0.23 10.55
N ASP A 376 -19.91 -0.90 10.79
CA ASP A 376 -20.53 -1.19 12.10
C ASP A 376 -19.46 -1.36 13.19
N THR A 377 -18.34 -1.99 12.88
CA THR A 377 -17.22 -2.18 13.82
C THR A 377 -16.56 -0.84 14.17
N MET A 378 -16.24 0.02 13.18
CA MET A 378 -15.68 1.35 13.43
C MET A 378 -16.61 2.18 14.34
N TYR A 379 -17.90 2.16 14.04
CA TYR A 379 -18.90 2.84 14.88
C TYR A 379 -18.92 2.31 16.34
N ARG A 380 -18.91 0.99 16.54
CA ARG A 380 -18.89 0.40 17.89
C ARG A 380 -17.61 0.73 18.66
N CYS A 381 -16.49 0.82 17.98
CA CYS A 381 -15.21 1.19 18.56
C CYS A 381 -15.05 2.71 18.75
N GLY A 382 -16.02 3.53 18.33
CA GLY A 382 -16.01 4.98 18.49
C GLY A 382 -15.09 5.71 17.53
N LEU A 383 -14.72 5.07 16.41
CA LEU A 383 -14.02 5.70 15.29
C LEU A 383 -14.99 6.38 14.34
N ARG A 384 -14.49 7.32 13.56
CA ARG A 384 -15.24 8.09 12.58
C ARG A 384 -15.78 7.22 11.46
N ASP A 385 -16.94 7.60 10.92
CA ASP A 385 -17.47 7.04 9.67
C ASP A 385 -16.75 7.72 8.49
N VAL A 386 -15.77 7.05 7.89
CA VAL A 386 -14.97 7.58 6.78
C VAL A 386 -15.78 7.87 5.52
N PHE A 387 -17.02 7.37 5.44
CA PHE A 387 -17.96 7.68 4.36
C PHE A 387 -18.82 8.90 4.64
N ASP A 388 -18.73 9.52 5.82
CA ASP A 388 -19.34 10.80 6.10
C ASP A 388 -18.37 11.95 5.79
N SER A 389 -18.70 12.74 4.77
CA SER A 389 -17.87 13.88 4.32
C SER A 389 -17.45 14.83 5.43
N SER A 390 -18.31 15.07 6.43
CA SER A 390 -18.01 15.98 7.53
C SER A 390 -17.05 15.38 8.56
N GLU A 391 -17.13 14.06 8.77
CA GLU A 391 -16.20 13.33 9.64
C GLU A 391 -14.83 13.20 8.98
N LEU A 392 -14.80 12.96 7.66
CA LEU A 392 -13.53 12.93 6.91
C LEU A 392 -12.86 14.31 6.86
N GLU A 393 -13.63 15.39 6.69
CA GLU A 393 -13.09 16.77 6.77
C GLU A 393 -12.50 17.06 8.15
N ALA A 394 -13.19 16.61 9.21
CA ALA A 394 -12.69 16.76 10.58
C ALA A 394 -11.41 15.95 10.81
N LEU A 395 -11.31 14.72 10.25
CA LEU A 395 -10.09 13.92 10.30
C LEU A 395 -8.92 14.62 9.60
N ALA A 396 -9.11 15.08 8.37
CA ALA A 396 -8.09 15.81 7.62
C ALA A 396 -7.62 17.08 8.38
N GLY A 397 -8.55 17.81 9.01
CA GLY A 397 -8.23 18.97 9.87
C GLY A 397 -7.44 18.58 11.13
N ASP A 398 -7.74 17.42 11.75
CA ASP A 398 -6.98 16.94 12.90
C ASP A 398 -5.54 16.56 12.49
N VAL A 399 -5.36 15.84 11.37
CA VAL A 399 -4.04 15.49 10.84
C VAL A 399 -3.23 16.76 10.52
N ARG A 400 -3.83 17.74 9.81
CA ARG A 400 -3.23 19.04 9.49
C ARG A 400 -2.72 19.76 10.74
N ARG A 401 -3.53 19.79 11.79
CA ARG A 401 -3.19 20.43 13.07
C ARG A 401 -2.05 19.73 13.79
N ILE A 402 -2.05 18.39 13.82
CA ILE A 402 -1.01 17.59 14.47
C ILE A 402 0.32 17.79 13.74
N GLN A 403 0.29 17.86 12.41
CA GLN A 403 1.47 18.13 11.58
C GLN A 403 1.89 19.62 11.58
N GLY A 404 1.20 20.50 12.33
CA GLY A 404 1.60 21.89 12.47
C GLY A 404 1.32 22.78 11.27
N LEU A 405 0.55 22.30 10.28
CA LEU A 405 0.25 23.02 9.04
C LEU A 405 -0.72 24.20 9.22
N ASP A 406 -1.40 24.31 10.37
CA ASP A 406 -2.34 25.39 10.68
C ASP A 406 -1.66 26.64 11.26
N GLN A 407 -0.34 26.68 11.45
CA GLN A 407 0.36 27.78 12.12
C GLN A 407 0.67 28.97 11.22
N ASP A 408 0.45 28.89 9.91
CA ASP A 408 0.73 29.97 8.94
C ASP A 408 -0.49 30.86 8.64
N GLY A 409 -1.38 31.06 9.61
CA GLY A 409 -2.59 31.88 9.53
C GLY A 409 -2.41 33.38 9.68
N GLU A 410 -1.20 33.96 9.45
CA GLU A 410 -1.00 35.39 9.25
C GLU A 410 0.04 35.66 8.16
N GLY A 411 -0.35 35.57 6.88
CA GLY A 411 0.50 36.08 5.80
C GLY A 411 0.54 35.37 4.46
N ALA A 412 -0.25 34.32 4.23
CA ALA A 412 -0.32 33.75 2.89
C ALA A 412 -1.28 34.54 2.01
N GLU A 413 -0.76 35.37 1.12
CA GLU A 413 -1.50 35.97 0.00
C GLU A 413 -1.97 34.79 -0.91
N ASP A 414 -3.25 34.78 -1.24
CA ASP A 414 -3.94 33.85 -2.13
C ASP A 414 -3.18 33.68 -3.47
N PRO A 415 -2.59 32.53 -3.79
CA PRO A 415 -1.88 32.32 -5.07
C PRO A 415 -2.78 32.34 -6.30
N SER A 416 -4.10 32.48 -6.13
CA SER A 416 -5.06 32.47 -7.23
C SER A 416 -5.24 33.81 -7.94
N GLN A 417 -4.51 34.87 -7.59
CA GLN A 417 -4.63 36.18 -8.19
C GLN A 417 -3.48 36.66 -9.08
N GLU A 418 -2.55 35.82 -9.50
CA GLU A 418 -1.62 36.25 -10.56
C GLU A 418 -1.60 35.25 -11.72
N ASN A 419 -2.43 35.54 -12.71
CA ASN A 419 -2.22 35.11 -14.08
C ASN A 419 -1.64 36.26 -14.91
N PRO A 420 -0.38 36.28 -15.23
CA PRO A 420 0.08 36.90 -16.44
C PRO A 420 0.66 35.86 -17.39
N SER A 421 -0.04 35.70 -18.51
CA SER A 421 0.57 35.26 -19.75
C SER A 421 1.97 35.88 -19.91
N GLN A 422 3.01 35.05 -19.80
CA GLN A 422 4.33 35.42 -20.27
C GLN A 422 4.86 34.35 -21.24
N ASP A 423 5.11 34.88 -22.42
CA ASP A 423 5.72 34.26 -23.57
C ASP A 423 6.99 33.46 -23.27
N ILE A 424 7.08 32.30 -23.86
CA ILE A 424 8.27 31.47 -23.95
C ILE A 424 9.25 32.17 -24.89
N PRO A 425 10.47 32.52 -24.50
CA PRO A 425 11.53 32.88 -25.43
C PRO A 425 12.27 31.62 -25.87
N SER A 426 12.37 31.52 -27.19
CA SER A 426 13.17 30.58 -27.96
C SER A 426 14.65 30.58 -27.56
N GLN A 427 15.24 29.39 -27.66
CA GLN A 427 16.66 29.05 -27.60
C GLN A 427 17.57 30.00 -28.37
N GLU A 428 18.68 30.39 -27.78
CA GLU A 428 19.95 30.67 -28.46
C GLU A 428 21.13 30.09 -27.67
N ASP A 429 22.08 29.58 -28.40
CA ASP A 429 23.16 28.62 -28.23
C ASP A 429 24.39 29.15 -27.45
N PRO A 430 25.39 28.29 -27.17
CA PRO A 430 26.26 28.37 -26.01
C PRO A 430 27.61 29.04 -26.31
N ASP A 431 28.19 29.66 -25.32
CA ASP A 431 29.62 29.61 -24.98
C ASP A 431 29.94 30.50 -23.78
N GLN A 432 30.41 29.97 -22.71
CA GLN A 432 31.65 30.31 -22.04
C GLN A 432 31.70 29.76 -20.60
N ALA A 433 32.78 29.08 -20.39
CA ALA A 433 33.24 28.41 -19.18
C ALA A 433 33.29 29.27 -17.91
N GLY A 434 33.05 28.60 -16.78
CA GLY A 434 33.40 29.13 -15.47
C GLY A 434 32.91 28.27 -14.32
N THR A 435 33.75 27.36 -13.90
CA THR A 435 33.77 26.59 -12.66
C THR A 435 33.00 27.20 -11.47
N ASN A 436 32.13 26.44 -10.85
CA ASN A 436 32.20 26.06 -9.42
C ASN A 436 31.13 25.01 -9.08
N SER A 437 31.61 23.95 -8.47
CA SER A 437 30.88 22.88 -7.83
C SER A 437 30.15 23.39 -6.58
N GLU A 438 28.94 22.92 -6.36
CA GLU A 438 28.46 22.39 -5.09
C GLU A 438 26.93 22.19 -5.12
N GLY A 439 26.50 20.97 -4.78
CA GLY A 439 25.26 20.74 -4.06
C GLY A 439 24.00 20.51 -4.88
N SER A 440 23.77 19.30 -5.33
CA SER A 440 22.42 18.82 -5.64
C SER A 440 22.36 17.31 -5.32
N SER A 441 22.21 16.99 -4.05
CA SER A 441 21.99 15.61 -3.59
C SER A 441 20.58 15.38 -2.99
N GLY A 442 19.68 16.35 -3.09
CA GLY A 442 18.37 16.26 -2.49
C GLY A 442 17.28 15.55 -3.33
N SER A 443 17.52 15.33 -4.63
CA SER A 443 16.48 14.73 -5.51
C SER A 443 16.59 13.19 -5.65
N GLY A 444 17.74 12.62 -5.33
CA GLY A 444 17.97 11.17 -5.45
C GLY A 444 17.35 10.34 -4.31
N LEU A 445 17.33 10.85 -3.09
CA LEU A 445 16.75 10.13 -1.94
C LEU A 445 15.22 10.09 -1.99
N ARG A 446 14.58 11.16 -2.47
CA ARG A 446 13.11 11.17 -2.61
C ARG A 446 12.61 10.19 -3.69
N ALA A 447 13.39 9.96 -4.73
CA ALA A 447 13.10 8.92 -5.73
C ALA A 447 13.31 7.49 -5.20
N ALA A 448 14.26 7.29 -4.26
CA ALA A 448 14.48 5.99 -3.63
C ALA A 448 13.33 5.62 -2.66
N GLY A 449 12.76 6.59 -1.93
CA GLY A 449 11.56 6.38 -1.11
C GLY A 449 10.36 5.91 -1.94
N PHE A 450 10.19 6.44 -3.15
CA PHE A 450 9.12 6.02 -4.08
C PHE A 450 9.27 4.57 -4.57
N LEU A 451 10.49 4.11 -4.82
CA LEU A 451 10.77 2.72 -5.22
C LEU A 451 10.52 1.73 -4.08
N VAL A 452 10.77 2.14 -2.83
CA VAL A 452 10.49 1.33 -1.64
C VAL A 452 8.99 1.21 -1.39
N LEU A 453 8.22 2.28 -1.59
CA LEU A 453 6.74 2.28 -1.47
C LEU A 453 6.06 1.40 -2.52
N ALA A 454 6.54 1.41 -3.76
CA ALA A 454 6.07 0.47 -4.79
C ALA A 454 6.35 -0.99 -4.38
N GLY A 455 7.46 -1.25 -3.69
CA GLY A 455 7.80 -2.55 -3.11
C GLY A 455 6.83 -2.98 -1.99
N ILE A 456 6.44 -2.09 -1.07
CA ILE A 456 5.51 -2.40 0.04
C ILE A 456 4.11 -2.71 -0.49
N CYS A 457 3.62 -2.00 -1.49
CA CYS A 457 2.34 -2.31 -2.15
C CYS A 457 2.35 -3.69 -2.85
N VAL A 458 3.48 -4.15 -3.36
CA VAL A 458 3.65 -5.50 -3.93
C VAL A 458 3.65 -6.57 -2.82
N ILE A 459 4.12 -6.24 -1.63
CA ILE A 459 4.32 -7.15 -0.50
C ILE A 459 2.99 -7.70 0.07
N LEU A 460 1.91 -6.94 0.04
CA LEU A 460 0.61 -7.35 0.62
C LEU A 460 -0.23 -8.31 -0.26
N VAL A 461 0.26 -8.65 -1.47
CA VAL A 461 -0.51 -9.37 -2.51
C VAL A 461 -0.73 -10.87 -2.25
N PHE A 462 0.20 -11.53 -1.59
CA PHE A 462 0.19 -13.00 -1.52
C PHE A 462 -0.63 -13.58 -0.35
N GLN A 463 -1.10 -12.76 0.59
CA GLN A 463 -1.90 -13.24 1.73
C GLN A 463 -3.18 -13.96 1.31
N VAL A 464 -3.86 -13.47 0.28
CA VAL A 464 -5.10 -14.09 -0.23
C VAL A 464 -4.83 -15.36 -1.04
N MET A 465 -3.66 -15.45 -1.69
CA MET A 465 -3.34 -16.61 -2.54
C MET A 465 -3.07 -17.90 -1.73
N ILE A 466 -2.44 -17.80 -0.56
CA ILE A 466 -2.18 -18.96 0.30
C ILE A 466 -3.49 -19.49 0.90
N LEU A 467 -4.41 -18.61 1.26
CA LEU A 467 -5.75 -19.01 1.71
C LEU A 467 -6.51 -19.75 0.59
N CYS A 468 -6.48 -19.25 -0.64
CA CYS A 468 -7.16 -19.92 -1.77
C CYS A 468 -6.46 -21.20 -2.23
N THR A 469 -5.12 -21.27 -2.23
CA THR A 469 -4.38 -22.49 -2.61
C THR A 469 -4.39 -23.54 -1.50
N GLY A 470 -4.37 -23.12 -0.23
CA GLY A 470 -4.57 -24.00 0.92
C GLY A 470 -5.94 -24.69 0.86
N PHE A 471 -7.00 -23.98 0.55
CA PHE A 471 -8.35 -24.54 0.34
C PHE A 471 -8.39 -25.53 -0.83
N VAL A 472 -7.73 -25.24 -1.94
CA VAL A 472 -7.70 -26.14 -3.10
C VAL A 472 -6.87 -27.39 -2.81
N ILE A 473 -5.75 -27.30 -2.12
CA ILE A 473 -4.91 -28.44 -1.74
C ILE A 473 -5.62 -29.32 -0.71
N ILE A 474 -6.24 -28.72 0.31
CA ILE A 474 -7.02 -29.46 1.31
C ILE A 474 -8.24 -30.12 0.66
N TRP A 475 -8.95 -29.40 -0.24
CA TRP A 475 -10.07 -29.97 -0.98
C TRP A 475 -9.63 -31.14 -1.86
N LEU A 476 -8.49 -31.05 -2.55
CA LEU A 476 -7.93 -32.14 -3.35
C LEU A 476 -7.48 -33.32 -2.48
N LEU A 477 -6.91 -33.06 -1.30
CA LEU A 477 -6.50 -34.13 -0.36
C LEU A 477 -7.71 -34.83 0.27
N VAL A 478 -8.74 -34.06 0.64
CA VAL A 478 -10.01 -34.62 1.17
C VAL A 478 -10.75 -35.40 0.09
N ARG A 479 -10.74 -34.93 -1.15
CA ARG A 479 -11.32 -35.67 -2.29
C ARG A 479 -10.59 -36.96 -2.58
N LYS A 480 -9.24 -36.94 -2.58
CA LYS A 480 -8.42 -38.12 -2.77
C LYS A 480 -8.64 -39.19 -1.68
N LYS A 481 -8.85 -38.74 -0.43
CA LYS A 481 -9.13 -39.63 0.72
C LYS A 481 -10.57 -40.19 0.74
N ARG A 482 -11.49 -39.66 -0.10
CA ARG A 482 -12.84 -40.19 -0.28
C ARG A 482 -12.93 -41.18 -1.46
N GLU A 483 -11.91 -41.21 -2.34
CA GLU A 483 -11.84 -42.10 -3.49
C GLU A 483 -10.96 -43.33 -3.20
N GLU A 484 -10.24 -43.35 -2.05
CA GLU A 484 -9.59 -44.51 -1.43
C GLU A 484 -10.50 -45.11 -0.32
#